data_0a380bdeae5eba27d7f25af47be590e4
#
_entry.id   0a380bdeae5eba27d7f25af47be590e4
#
_cell.length_a   1.000
_cell.length_b   1.000
_cell.length_c   1.000
_cell.angle_alpha   90.00
_cell.angle_beta   90.00
_cell.angle_gamma   90.00
#
_symmetry.space_group_name_H-M   'P 1'
#
loop_
_entity.id
_entity.type
_entity.pdbx_description
1 polymer ?
#
loop_
_entity_poly.entity_id
_entity_poly.type
_entity_poly.pdbx_seq_one_letter_code
_entity_poly.pdbx_strand_id
1 'polypeptide(L)'
;MREPATDAGADRPPTGEVDDVEVILADDHPVFRDGLAVLLDSIEGIRVVGRAGTGREALDLVAQLHPDVVVMDVNMPDLDGIEATRRLTMESPHVGVVVLTMAEDDDTVFAAMRAGARGYLLKEAGPDDIVRSITAVAHGEAVFGAAVARRIMDYFASGPPAMADAGPFPELTPREREVLDLVAAGRANPDIARALFLSPKTVRNIVSNVFAKLHVADRAEAIIRARDAGLGRG
;
A
#
# COMPACT_ATOMS: atom_id res chain seq x y z
N MET A 1 -11.14 51.12 -57.23
CA MET A 1 -10.90 51.32 -55.78
C MET A 1 -11.75 50.29 -55.03
N ARG A 2 -11.16 49.18 -54.65
CA ARG A 2 -11.80 48.09 -53.94
C ARG A 2 -11.00 47.87 -52.64
N GLU A 3 -11.72 48.06 -51.52
CA GLU A 3 -11.21 47.75 -50.18
C GLU A 3 -11.04 46.23 -50.02
N PRO A 4 -9.99 45.76 -49.32
CA PRO A 4 -9.87 44.38 -48.95
C PRO A 4 -10.65 44.10 -47.62
N ALA A 5 -11.43 43.01 -47.63
CA ALA A 5 -12.15 42.50 -46.48
C ALA A 5 -11.15 41.99 -45.43
N THR A 6 -11.28 42.46 -44.23
CA THR A 6 -10.56 42.02 -43.04
C THR A 6 -11.14 40.67 -42.60
N ASP A 7 -10.36 39.60 -42.79
CA ASP A 7 -10.63 38.26 -42.24
C ASP A 7 -10.28 38.30 -40.76
N ALA A 8 -11.32 38.37 -39.91
CA ALA A 8 -11.19 38.19 -38.47
C ALA A 8 -11.07 36.72 -38.15
N GLY A 9 -9.83 36.21 -38.23
CA GLY A 9 -9.50 34.91 -37.66
C GLY A 9 -9.79 34.92 -36.18
N ALA A 10 -10.86 34.25 -35.77
CA ALA A 10 -11.18 33.97 -34.36
C ALA A 10 -10.06 33.12 -33.79
N ASP A 11 -9.20 33.77 -33.01
CA ASP A 11 -8.21 33.15 -32.15
C ASP A 11 -8.99 32.41 -31.02
N ARG A 12 -9.27 31.13 -31.26
CA ARG A 12 -9.85 30.23 -30.29
C ARG A 12 -8.71 29.90 -29.33
N PRO A 13 -8.80 30.24 -28.02
CA PRO A 13 -7.79 29.85 -27.07
C PRO A 13 -7.68 28.32 -27.08
N PRO A 14 -6.48 27.75 -26.95
CA PRO A 14 -6.32 26.31 -26.83
C PRO A 14 -7.07 25.89 -25.57
N THR A 15 -8.15 25.14 -25.74
CA THR A 15 -8.73 24.35 -24.67
C THR A 15 -7.65 23.36 -24.26
N GLY A 16 -6.90 23.66 -23.21
CA GLY A 16 -6.03 22.69 -22.58
C GLY A 16 -6.91 21.52 -22.13
N GLU A 17 -6.91 20.45 -22.91
CA GLU A 17 -7.33 19.14 -22.41
C GLU A 17 -6.42 18.89 -21.23
N VAL A 18 -6.96 19.00 -20.03
CA VAL A 18 -6.29 18.48 -18.83
C VAL A 18 -6.36 16.97 -19.03
N ASP A 19 -5.23 16.34 -19.34
CA ASP A 19 -5.18 14.89 -19.46
C ASP A 19 -5.66 14.30 -18.14
N ASP A 20 -6.62 13.36 -18.23
CA ASP A 20 -7.12 12.66 -17.07
C ASP A 20 -5.97 11.92 -16.36
N VAL A 21 -5.96 11.96 -15.05
CA VAL A 21 -5.04 11.14 -14.23
C VAL A 21 -5.44 9.68 -14.38
N GLU A 22 -4.58 8.88 -14.99
CA GLU A 22 -4.80 7.45 -15.21
C GLU A 22 -4.43 6.64 -13.96
N VAL A 23 -5.41 5.89 -13.46
CA VAL A 23 -5.31 5.18 -12.17
C VAL A 23 -5.47 3.67 -12.35
N ILE A 24 -4.60 2.89 -11.74
CA ILE A 24 -4.80 1.45 -11.50
C ILE A 24 -5.21 1.24 -10.04
N LEU A 25 -6.23 0.39 -9.83
CA LEU A 25 -6.67 -0.05 -8.51
C LEU A 25 -6.20 -1.47 -8.25
N ALA A 26 -5.41 -1.68 -7.21
CA ALA A 26 -4.92 -2.98 -6.77
C ALA A 26 -5.46 -3.30 -5.37
N ASP A 27 -6.42 -4.23 -5.28
CA ASP A 27 -7.08 -4.63 -4.05
C ASP A 27 -7.68 -6.03 -4.20
N ASP A 28 -7.49 -6.91 -3.24
CA ASP A 28 -8.02 -8.27 -3.30
C ASP A 28 -9.50 -8.39 -2.87
N HIS A 29 -10.12 -7.26 -2.48
CA HIS A 29 -11.54 -7.19 -2.13
C HIS A 29 -12.36 -6.63 -3.32
N PRO A 30 -13.02 -7.48 -4.13
CA PRO A 30 -13.66 -7.04 -5.37
C PRO A 30 -14.70 -5.94 -5.15
N VAL A 31 -15.51 -6.05 -4.10
CA VAL A 31 -16.59 -5.09 -3.80
C VAL A 31 -16.03 -3.69 -3.52
N PHE A 32 -14.94 -3.61 -2.76
CA PHE A 32 -14.29 -2.35 -2.47
C PHE A 32 -13.63 -1.77 -3.72
N ARG A 33 -12.84 -2.58 -4.43
CA ARG A 33 -12.15 -2.18 -5.66
C ARG A 33 -13.12 -1.67 -6.73
N ASP A 34 -14.20 -2.41 -6.98
CA ASP A 34 -15.17 -2.05 -8.00
C ASP A 34 -16.00 -0.82 -7.58
N GLY A 35 -16.35 -0.70 -6.29
CA GLY A 35 -17.00 0.49 -5.74
C GLY A 35 -16.13 1.75 -5.85
N LEU A 36 -14.84 1.63 -5.53
CA LEU A 36 -13.88 2.73 -5.68
C LEU A 36 -13.69 3.11 -7.15
N ALA A 37 -13.66 2.14 -8.06
CA ALA A 37 -13.56 2.41 -9.48
C ALA A 37 -14.74 3.25 -9.99
N VAL A 38 -15.97 2.86 -9.64
CA VAL A 38 -17.18 3.62 -10.01
C VAL A 38 -17.13 5.05 -9.46
N LEU A 39 -16.67 5.20 -8.23
CA LEU A 39 -16.53 6.53 -7.62
C LEU A 39 -15.50 7.37 -8.38
N LEU A 40 -14.29 6.85 -8.62
CA LEU A 40 -13.24 7.60 -9.30
C LEU A 40 -13.59 7.92 -10.76
N ASP A 41 -14.20 7.00 -11.50
CA ASP A 41 -14.68 7.24 -12.86
C ASP A 41 -15.82 8.29 -12.93
N SER A 42 -16.45 8.63 -11.81
CA SER A 42 -17.43 9.73 -11.71
C SER A 42 -16.81 11.11 -11.50
N ILE A 43 -15.52 11.17 -11.25
CA ILE A 43 -14.78 12.42 -10.97
C ILE A 43 -14.11 12.89 -12.26
N GLU A 44 -14.38 14.16 -12.63
CA GLU A 44 -13.74 14.79 -13.79
C GLU A 44 -12.22 14.88 -13.58
N GLY A 45 -11.43 14.49 -14.59
CA GLY A 45 -9.98 14.50 -14.55
C GLY A 45 -9.35 13.25 -13.91
N ILE A 46 -10.13 12.20 -13.60
CA ILE A 46 -9.60 10.89 -13.15
C ILE A 46 -10.23 9.77 -13.96
N ARG A 47 -9.42 8.80 -14.36
CA ARG A 47 -9.86 7.63 -15.12
C ARG A 47 -9.22 6.34 -14.59
N VAL A 48 -10.04 5.34 -14.27
CA VAL A 48 -9.54 4.02 -13.85
C VAL A 48 -9.24 3.18 -15.10
N VAL A 49 -7.96 2.98 -15.39
CA VAL A 49 -7.50 2.25 -16.58
C VAL A 49 -7.23 0.77 -16.32
N GLY A 50 -7.13 0.34 -15.05
CA GLY A 50 -6.87 -1.05 -14.71
C GLY A 50 -7.31 -1.43 -13.30
N ARG A 51 -7.57 -2.75 -13.09
CA ARG A 51 -7.96 -3.31 -11.81
C ARG A 51 -7.20 -4.61 -11.58
N ALA A 52 -6.54 -4.74 -10.44
CA ALA A 52 -5.75 -5.90 -10.04
C ALA A 52 -6.26 -6.49 -8.73
N GLY A 53 -6.20 -7.79 -8.57
CA GLY A 53 -6.50 -8.50 -7.32
C GLY A 53 -5.26 -8.96 -6.57
N THR A 54 -4.07 -8.78 -7.16
CA THR A 54 -2.78 -9.16 -6.59
C THR A 54 -1.72 -8.11 -6.94
N GLY A 55 -0.64 -8.05 -6.16
CA GLY A 55 0.48 -7.17 -6.47
C GLY A 55 1.15 -7.52 -7.80
N ARG A 56 1.17 -8.80 -8.20
CA ARG A 56 1.72 -9.23 -9.49
C ARG A 56 0.90 -8.70 -10.66
N GLU A 57 -0.43 -8.87 -10.61
CA GLU A 57 -1.31 -8.29 -11.62
C GLU A 57 -1.15 -6.77 -11.72
N ALA A 58 -0.95 -6.08 -10.59
CA ALA A 58 -0.71 -4.64 -10.60
C ALA A 58 0.58 -4.28 -11.34
N LEU A 59 1.69 -5.01 -11.12
CA LEU A 59 2.95 -4.82 -11.85
C LEU A 59 2.76 -5.03 -13.35
N ASP A 60 2.09 -6.11 -13.74
CA ASP A 60 1.85 -6.44 -15.15
C ASP A 60 1.00 -5.36 -15.85
N LEU A 61 -0.04 -4.85 -15.16
CA LEU A 61 -0.87 -3.76 -15.69
C LEU A 61 -0.11 -2.44 -15.80
N VAL A 62 0.73 -2.10 -14.83
CA VAL A 62 1.58 -0.89 -14.90
C VAL A 62 2.51 -0.95 -16.11
N ALA A 63 3.14 -2.09 -16.36
CA ALA A 63 4.03 -2.27 -17.51
C ALA A 63 3.30 -2.16 -18.86
N GLN A 64 1.99 -2.45 -18.90
CA GLN A 64 1.18 -2.40 -20.11
C GLN A 64 0.51 -1.05 -20.34
N LEU A 65 0.03 -0.41 -19.28
CA LEU A 65 -0.87 0.75 -19.36
C LEU A 65 -0.18 2.08 -19.02
N HIS A 66 0.99 2.03 -18.37
CA HIS A 66 1.76 3.22 -17.96
C HIS A 66 0.94 4.29 -17.22
N PRO A 67 0.22 3.94 -16.13
CA PRO A 67 -0.64 4.86 -15.41
C PRO A 67 0.19 5.94 -14.69
N ASP A 68 -0.49 7.01 -14.26
CA ASP A 68 0.11 8.03 -13.41
C ASP A 68 0.19 7.58 -11.95
N VAL A 69 -0.86 6.88 -11.48
CA VAL A 69 -0.99 6.48 -10.08
C VAL A 69 -1.49 5.03 -9.95
N VAL A 70 -0.93 4.32 -8.98
CA VAL A 70 -1.48 3.05 -8.49
C VAL A 70 -2.01 3.25 -7.08
N VAL A 71 -3.29 2.98 -6.87
CA VAL A 71 -3.88 2.82 -5.53
C VAL A 71 -3.70 1.36 -5.12
N MET A 72 -2.93 1.13 -4.07
CA MET A 72 -2.40 -0.18 -3.70
C MET A 72 -2.87 -0.61 -2.30
N ASP A 73 -3.62 -1.71 -2.20
CA ASP A 73 -3.80 -2.34 -0.88
C ASP A 73 -2.53 -3.06 -0.44
N VAL A 74 -2.27 -3.05 0.87
CA VAL A 74 -1.15 -3.77 1.47
C VAL A 74 -1.39 -5.28 1.47
N ASN A 75 -2.60 -5.70 1.83
CA ASN A 75 -2.91 -7.09 2.13
C ASN A 75 -3.47 -7.85 0.91
N MET A 76 -2.63 -8.16 -0.04
CA MET A 76 -2.99 -8.94 -1.22
C MET A 76 -2.32 -10.33 -1.23
N PRO A 77 -2.95 -11.34 -1.86
CA PRO A 77 -2.34 -12.65 -2.04
C PRO A 77 -1.22 -12.62 -3.09
N ASP A 78 -0.39 -13.66 -3.10
CA ASP A 78 0.74 -13.88 -4.01
C ASP A 78 1.88 -12.88 -3.78
N LEU A 79 1.71 -11.63 -4.15
CA LEU A 79 2.63 -10.52 -3.90
C LEU A 79 1.91 -9.45 -3.10
N ASP A 80 2.39 -9.15 -1.89
CA ASP A 80 1.81 -8.09 -1.06
C ASP A 80 2.08 -6.69 -1.64
N GLY A 81 1.27 -5.71 -1.20
CA GLY A 81 1.33 -4.36 -1.75
C GLY A 81 2.61 -3.59 -1.40
N ILE A 82 3.30 -3.93 -0.30
CA ILE A 82 4.56 -3.28 0.07
C ILE A 82 5.67 -3.72 -0.88
N GLU A 83 5.76 -5.03 -1.14
CA GLU A 83 6.75 -5.55 -2.08
C GLU A 83 6.43 -5.13 -3.52
N ALA A 84 5.15 -5.09 -3.90
CA ALA A 84 4.71 -4.55 -5.19
C ALA A 84 5.10 -3.06 -5.32
N THR A 85 4.87 -2.24 -4.29
CA THR A 85 5.28 -0.83 -4.25
C THR A 85 6.79 -0.67 -4.42
N ARG A 86 7.58 -1.49 -3.74
CA ARG A 86 9.06 -1.45 -3.85
C ARG A 86 9.52 -1.72 -5.28
N ARG A 87 8.93 -2.73 -5.94
CA ARG A 87 9.26 -3.04 -7.35
C ARG A 87 8.82 -1.93 -8.28
N LEU A 88 7.60 -1.40 -8.13
CA LEU A 88 7.13 -0.27 -8.93
C LEU A 88 8.05 0.94 -8.82
N THR A 89 8.49 1.29 -7.61
CA THR A 89 9.40 2.43 -7.40
C THR A 89 10.75 2.24 -8.10
N MET A 90 11.24 1.00 -8.22
CA MET A 90 12.49 0.70 -8.91
C MET A 90 12.32 0.60 -10.43
N GLU A 91 11.25 -0.04 -10.90
CA GLU A 91 11.04 -0.36 -12.32
C GLU A 91 10.30 0.75 -13.07
N SER A 92 9.44 1.50 -12.39
CA SER A 92 8.59 2.57 -12.94
C SER A 92 8.54 3.78 -12.01
N PRO A 93 9.65 4.51 -11.78
CA PRO A 93 9.75 5.58 -10.77
C PRO A 93 8.87 6.80 -11.05
N HIS A 94 8.34 6.93 -12.28
CA HIS A 94 7.39 7.97 -12.67
C HIS A 94 5.98 7.68 -12.14
N VAL A 95 5.63 6.42 -11.89
CA VAL A 95 4.31 6.03 -11.37
C VAL A 95 4.23 6.33 -9.88
N GLY A 96 3.24 7.11 -9.47
CA GLY A 96 2.97 7.39 -8.07
C GLY A 96 2.24 6.22 -7.40
N VAL A 97 2.59 5.89 -6.14
CA VAL A 97 1.86 4.87 -5.39
C VAL A 97 1.18 5.49 -4.17
N VAL A 98 -0.14 5.34 -4.11
CA VAL A 98 -0.98 5.66 -2.95
C VAL A 98 -1.38 4.34 -2.29
N VAL A 99 -0.88 4.08 -1.09
CA VAL A 99 -1.31 2.93 -0.30
C VAL A 99 -2.67 3.23 0.34
N LEU A 100 -3.62 2.34 0.15
CA LEU A 100 -4.98 2.43 0.69
C LEU A 100 -5.32 1.10 1.39
N THR A 101 -5.32 1.07 2.71
CA THR A 101 -5.36 -0.16 3.49
C THR A 101 -6.19 -0.03 4.78
N MET A 102 -6.58 -1.18 5.34
CA MET A 102 -7.17 -1.25 6.69
C MET A 102 -6.10 -1.28 7.80
N ALA A 103 -4.81 -1.34 7.46
CA ALA A 103 -3.74 -1.43 8.44
C ALA A 103 -3.39 -0.05 9.01
N GLU A 104 -3.43 0.06 10.34
CA GLU A 104 -3.10 1.28 11.07
C GLU A 104 -1.78 1.17 11.85
N ASP A 105 -1.11 0.03 11.81
CA ASP A 105 0.10 -0.19 12.59
C ASP A 105 1.31 0.57 12.00
N ASP A 106 2.18 1.02 12.89
CA ASP A 106 3.34 1.84 12.53
C ASP A 106 4.31 1.11 11.60
N ASP A 107 4.49 -0.20 11.78
CA ASP A 107 5.40 -1.00 10.96
C ASP A 107 4.97 -1.02 9.50
N THR A 108 3.67 -1.18 9.24
CA THR A 108 3.09 -1.16 7.89
C THR A 108 3.24 0.22 7.24
N VAL A 109 2.96 1.30 7.99
CA VAL A 109 3.14 2.68 7.51
C VAL A 109 4.59 2.91 7.08
N PHE A 110 5.55 2.61 7.96
CA PHE A 110 6.98 2.83 7.67
C PHE A 110 7.52 1.88 6.59
N ALA A 111 7.00 0.66 6.50
CA ALA A 111 7.37 -0.27 5.43
C ALA A 111 6.91 0.25 4.06
N ALA A 112 5.69 0.78 3.95
CA ALA A 112 5.15 1.37 2.74
C ALA A 112 5.97 2.61 2.30
N MET A 113 6.29 3.50 3.25
CA MET A 113 7.14 4.67 2.98
C MET A 113 8.54 4.28 2.51
N ARG A 114 9.18 3.32 3.16
CA ARG A 114 10.49 2.80 2.74
C ARG A 114 10.45 2.09 1.39
N ALA A 115 9.31 1.52 1.02
CA ALA A 115 9.08 0.96 -0.30
C ALA A 115 8.91 2.03 -1.39
N GLY A 116 8.70 3.31 -1.00
CA GLY A 116 8.58 4.44 -1.91
C GLY A 116 7.14 4.90 -2.16
N ALA A 117 6.19 4.50 -1.33
CA ALA A 117 4.82 5.03 -1.39
C ALA A 117 4.84 6.56 -1.18
N ARG A 118 4.14 7.29 -2.05
CA ARG A 118 3.98 8.75 -1.96
C ARG A 118 2.70 9.16 -1.26
N GLY A 119 1.74 8.24 -1.11
CA GLY A 119 0.53 8.44 -0.34
C GLY A 119 0.22 7.26 0.57
N TYR A 120 -0.38 7.53 1.73
CA TYR A 120 -0.88 6.49 2.63
C TYR A 120 -2.19 6.94 3.26
N LEU A 121 -3.24 6.18 3.01
CA LEU A 121 -4.59 6.41 3.51
C LEU A 121 -5.17 5.12 4.09
N LEU A 122 -6.07 5.28 5.05
CA LEU A 122 -6.92 4.19 5.51
C LEU A 122 -8.14 4.04 4.60
N LYS A 123 -8.63 2.82 4.42
CA LYS A 123 -9.86 2.54 3.62
C LYS A 123 -11.12 3.20 4.18
N GLU A 124 -11.04 3.74 5.40
CA GLU A 124 -12.07 4.55 6.04
C GLU A 124 -12.00 6.03 5.63
N ALA A 125 -10.97 6.44 4.88
CA ALA A 125 -10.85 7.80 4.37
C ALA A 125 -12.04 8.16 3.47
N GLY A 126 -12.47 9.41 3.57
CA GLY A 126 -13.55 9.91 2.72
C GLY A 126 -13.17 9.97 1.24
N PRO A 127 -14.16 9.94 0.32
CA PRO A 127 -13.93 10.05 -1.12
C PRO A 127 -13.04 11.24 -1.50
N ASP A 128 -13.28 12.39 -0.90
CA ASP A 128 -12.53 13.63 -1.18
C ASP A 128 -11.03 13.49 -0.80
N ASP A 129 -10.73 12.77 0.28
CA ASP A 129 -9.34 12.53 0.70
C ASP A 129 -8.61 11.61 -0.27
N ILE A 130 -9.31 10.60 -0.79
CA ILE A 130 -8.75 9.66 -1.78
C ILE A 130 -8.47 10.40 -3.08
N VAL A 131 -9.44 11.15 -3.60
CA VAL A 131 -9.30 11.96 -4.83
C VAL A 131 -8.15 12.95 -4.70
N ARG A 132 -8.10 13.72 -3.61
CA ARG A 132 -7.04 14.69 -3.35
C ARG A 132 -5.66 14.01 -3.33
N SER A 133 -5.55 12.84 -2.70
CA SER A 133 -4.28 12.12 -2.60
C SER A 133 -3.84 11.57 -3.95
N ILE A 134 -4.75 11.05 -4.77
CA ILE A 134 -4.46 10.59 -6.12
C ILE A 134 -3.94 11.76 -6.97
N THR A 135 -4.68 12.87 -6.99
CA THR A 135 -4.31 14.05 -7.77
C THR A 135 -2.95 14.62 -7.34
N ALA A 136 -2.71 14.80 -6.04
CA ALA A 136 -1.44 15.32 -5.54
C ALA A 136 -0.26 14.38 -5.88
N VAL A 137 -0.45 13.06 -5.73
CA VAL A 137 0.59 12.06 -6.05
C VAL A 137 0.88 12.00 -7.55
N ALA A 138 -0.13 12.16 -8.42
CA ALA A 138 0.06 12.30 -9.86
C ALA A 138 0.94 13.52 -10.21
N HIS A 139 0.84 14.61 -9.45
CA HIS A 139 1.69 15.79 -9.61
C HIS A 139 3.06 15.70 -8.91
N GLY A 140 3.40 14.52 -8.36
CA GLY A 140 4.71 14.28 -7.74
C GLY A 140 4.79 14.67 -6.26
N GLU A 141 3.69 15.08 -5.62
CA GLU A 141 3.63 15.38 -4.20
C GLU A 141 3.58 14.11 -3.35
N ALA A 142 3.86 14.24 -2.04
CA ALA A 142 3.64 13.18 -1.07
C ALA A 142 2.51 13.57 -0.11
N VAL A 143 1.51 12.68 0.06
CA VAL A 143 0.33 12.94 0.88
C VAL A 143 0.13 11.84 1.91
N PHE A 144 0.12 12.24 3.17
CA PHE A 144 -0.13 11.32 4.29
C PHE A 144 -1.30 11.84 5.11
N GLY A 145 -2.26 10.99 5.41
CA GLY A 145 -3.38 11.34 6.29
C GLY A 145 -2.89 11.82 7.66
N ALA A 146 -3.70 12.63 8.36
CA ALA A 146 -3.29 13.26 9.63
C ALA A 146 -2.82 12.24 10.70
N ALA A 147 -3.44 11.06 10.76
CA ALA A 147 -3.04 9.98 11.65
C ALA A 147 -1.62 9.47 11.33
N VAL A 148 -1.35 9.25 10.05
CA VAL A 148 -0.04 8.80 9.54
C VAL A 148 1.03 9.87 9.74
N ALA A 149 0.71 11.14 9.44
CA ALA A 149 1.63 12.26 9.64
C ALA A 149 2.06 12.39 11.11
N ARG A 150 1.13 12.19 12.05
CA ARG A 150 1.44 12.21 13.48
C ARG A 150 2.42 11.08 13.84
N ARG A 151 2.20 9.86 13.38
CA ARG A 151 3.08 8.70 13.61
C ARG A 151 4.48 8.92 13.05
N ILE A 152 4.57 9.53 11.87
CA ILE A 152 5.86 9.93 11.27
C ILE A 152 6.58 10.92 12.19
N MET A 153 5.87 11.93 12.70
CA MET A 153 6.46 12.92 13.62
C MET A 153 6.89 12.26 14.93
N ASP A 154 6.08 11.39 15.52
CA ASP A 154 6.40 10.66 16.75
C ASP A 154 7.64 9.76 16.57
N TYR A 155 7.76 9.08 15.43
CA TYR A 155 8.94 8.28 15.09
C TYR A 155 10.21 9.13 15.03
N PHE A 156 10.18 10.29 14.36
CA PHE A 156 11.33 11.18 14.29
C PHE A 156 11.62 11.88 15.62
N ALA A 157 10.62 12.19 16.42
CA ALA A 157 10.76 12.78 17.74
C ALA A 157 11.38 11.80 18.76
N SER A 158 11.01 10.52 18.65
CA SER A 158 11.51 9.45 19.54
C SER A 158 12.87 8.90 19.09
N GLY A 159 13.33 9.28 17.90
CA GLY A 159 14.47 8.65 17.21
C GLY A 159 14.07 7.28 16.61
N PRO A 160 14.87 6.74 15.68
CA PRO A 160 14.68 5.37 15.25
C PRO A 160 14.70 4.49 16.52
N PRO A 161 13.77 3.50 16.64
CA PRO A 161 13.82 2.59 17.79
C PRO A 161 15.24 2.09 17.90
N ALA A 162 15.85 2.37 19.07
CA ALA A 162 17.24 2.03 19.28
C ALA A 162 17.40 0.55 18.90
N MET A 163 18.38 0.25 18.05
CA MET A 163 18.72 -1.13 17.66
C MET A 163 19.21 -1.96 18.89
N ALA A 164 18.98 -1.44 20.09
CA ALA A 164 19.42 -2.02 21.36
C ALA A 164 18.57 -3.22 21.82
N ASP A 165 17.43 -3.49 21.18
CA ASP A 165 16.61 -4.65 21.51
C ASP A 165 16.03 -5.33 20.27
N ALA A 166 16.91 -5.60 19.30
CA ALA A 166 16.61 -6.59 18.29
C ALA A 166 16.60 -7.95 19.00
N GLY A 167 15.47 -8.27 19.63
CA GLY A 167 15.22 -9.61 20.16
C GLY A 167 15.48 -10.68 19.10
N PRO A 168 15.23 -11.96 19.39
CA PRO A 168 15.46 -13.03 18.44
C PRO A 168 14.71 -12.70 17.12
N PHE A 169 15.35 -12.98 15.99
CA PHE A 169 14.85 -12.74 14.62
C PHE A 169 14.77 -11.25 14.23
N PRO A 170 15.91 -10.58 14.02
CA PRO A 170 15.95 -9.17 13.62
C PRO A 170 15.33 -8.92 12.23
N GLU A 171 15.17 -9.97 11.39
CA GLU A 171 14.50 -9.95 10.10
C GLU A 171 12.97 -9.81 10.19
N LEU A 172 12.40 -10.06 11.37
CA LEU A 172 10.95 -9.94 11.59
C LEU A 172 10.60 -8.56 12.12
N THR A 173 9.49 -8.02 11.64
CA THR A 173 8.85 -6.84 12.25
C THR A 173 8.37 -7.16 13.67
N PRO A 174 8.16 -6.16 14.55
CA PRO A 174 7.56 -6.37 15.86
C PRO A 174 6.27 -7.17 15.80
N ARG A 175 5.40 -6.90 14.82
CA ARG A 175 4.13 -7.60 14.64
C ARG A 175 4.30 -9.07 14.21
N GLU A 176 5.22 -9.33 13.31
CA GLU A 176 5.57 -10.70 12.90
C GLU A 176 6.17 -11.49 14.05
N ARG A 177 6.98 -10.84 14.89
CA ARG A 177 7.56 -11.46 16.08
C ARG A 177 6.51 -11.77 17.13
N GLU A 178 5.54 -10.87 17.36
CA GLU A 178 4.40 -11.10 18.24
C GLU A 178 3.56 -12.29 17.79
N VAL A 179 3.29 -12.39 16.49
CA VAL A 179 2.58 -13.55 15.91
C VAL A 179 3.42 -14.81 16.06
N LEU A 180 4.74 -14.76 15.82
CA LEU A 180 5.63 -15.91 15.98
C LEU A 180 5.69 -16.38 17.44
N ASP A 181 5.68 -15.48 18.40
CA ASP A 181 5.64 -15.81 19.83
C ASP A 181 4.38 -16.60 20.18
N LEU A 182 3.21 -16.17 19.72
CA LEU A 182 1.96 -16.89 19.88
C LEU A 182 1.93 -18.25 19.14
N VAL A 183 2.57 -18.33 17.97
CA VAL A 183 2.77 -19.59 17.24
C VAL A 183 3.66 -20.54 18.06
N ALA A 184 4.74 -20.03 18.63
CA ALA A 184 5.64 -20.77 19.50
C ALA A 184 4.96 -21.25 20.80
N ALA A 185 4.01 -20.47 21.33
CA ALA A 185 3.12 -20.85 22.44
C ALA A 185 2.06 -21.90 22.03
N GLY A 186 2.02 -22.34 20.77
CA GLY A 186 1.11 -23.39 20.28
C GLY A 186 -0.31 -22.87 19.95
N ARG A 187 -0.53 -21.57 19.86
CA ARG A 187 -1.86 -20.99 19.54
C ARG A 187 -2.22 -21.25 18.07
N ALA A 188 -3.45 -21.64 17.80
CA ALA A 188 -3.96 -21.75 16.42
C ALA A 188 -4.24 -20.36 15.82
N ASN A 189 -4.19 -20.22 14.48
CA ASN A 189 -4.42 -18.94 13.82
C ASN A 189 -5.74 -18.23 14.22
N PRO A 190 -6.88 -18.90 14.43
CA PRO A 190 -8.09 -18.26 14.93
C PRO A 190 -7.93 -17.68 16.36
N ASP A 191 -7.11 -18.33 17.20
CA ASP A 191 -6.85 -17.85 18.56
C ASP A 191 -5.91 -16.65 18.56
N ILE A 192 -4.91 -16.67 17.68
CA ILE A 192 -4.02 -15.53 17.42
C ILE A 192 -4.82 -14.35 16.89
N ALA A 193 -5.73 -14.59 15.94
CA ALA A 193 -6.59 -13.55 15.38
C ALA A 193 -7.43 -12.85 16.46
N ARG A 194 -8.02 -13.63 17.39
CA ARG A 194 -8.76 -13.08 18.52
C ARG A 194 -7.87 -12.31 19.49
N ALA A 195 -6.72 -12.87 19.85
CA ALA A 195 -5.80 -12.24 20.79
C ALA A 195 -5.24 -10.91 20.29
N LEU A 196 -5.02 -10.80 18.99
CA LEU A 196 -4.40 -9.63 18.36
C LEU A 196 -5.42 -8.70 17.67
N PHE A 197 -6.73 -8.97 17.79
CA PHE A 197 -7.81 -8.23 17.14
C PHE A 197 -7.65 -8.17 15.61
N LEU A 198 -7.20 -9.26 14.99
CA LEU A 198 -6.97 -9.39 13.56
C LEU A 198 -7.99 -10.31 12.90
N SER A 199 -8.12 -10.21 11.57
CA SER A 199 -8.85 -11.21 10.80
C SER A 199 -8.05 -12.53 10.72
N PRO A 200 -8.72 -13.71 10.64
CA PRO A 200 -8.04 -14.98 10.41
C PRO A 200 -7.22 -15.01 9.10
N LYS A 201 -7.63 -14.23 8.10
CA LYS A 201 -6.90 -14.04 6.83
C LYS A 201 -5.59 -13.30 7.07
N THR A 202 -5.64 -12.18 7.80
CA THR A 202 -4.45 -11.39 8.15
C THR A 202 -3.42 -12.23 8.89
N VAL A 203 -3.86 -13.02 9.89
CA VAL A 203 -2.94 -13.91 10.62
C VAL A 203 -2.31 -14.95 9.71
N ARG A 204 -3.07 -15.56 8.78
CA ARG A 204 -2.50 -16.50 7.80
C ARG A 204 -1.41 -15.85 6.96
N ASN A 205 -1.64 -14.63 6.48
CA ASN A 205 -0.67 -13.90 5.67
C ASN A 205 0.60 -13.59 6.49
N ILE A 206 0.45 -13.08 7.71
CA ILE A 206 1.60 -12.82 8.60
C ILE A 206 2.39 -14.10 8.86
N VAL A 207 1.72 -15.21 9.17
CA VAL A 207 2.39 -16.51 9.41
C VAL A 207 3.14 -16.98 8.16
N SER A 208 2.56 -16.84 6.97
CA SER A 208 3.23 -17.18 5.71
C SER A 208 4.47 -16.32 5.48
N ASN A 209 4.38 -15.01 5.73
CA ASN A 209 5.51 -14.09 5.61
C ASN A 209 6.63 -14.41 6.61
N VAL A 210 6.26 -14.73 7.86
CA VAL A 210 7.21 -15.17 8.89
C VAL A 210 7.95 -16.43 8.44
N PHE A 211 7.24 -17.45 7.91
CA PHE A 211 7.87 -18.68 7.45
C PHE A 211 8.83 -18.43 6.29
N ALA A 212 8.44 -17.55 5.35
CA ALA A 212 9.29 -17.16 4.23
C ALA A 212 10.57 -16.43 4.71
N LYS A 213 10.44 -15.47 5.63
CA LYS A 213 11.58 -14.73 6.19
C LYS A 213 12.51 -15.60 7.02
N LEU A 214 11.96 -16.53 7.78
CA LEU A 214 12.73 -17.48 8.57
C LEU A 214 13.26 -18.68 7.76
N HIS A 215 12.91 -18.79 6.46
CA HIS A 215 13.27 -19.92 5.62
C HIS A 215 12.91 -21.27 6.25
N VAL A 216 11.72 -21.38 6.87
CA VAL A 216 11.19 -22.61 7.46
C VAL A 216 10.12 -23.22 6.56
N ALA A 217 10.09 -24.54 6.47
CA ALA A 217 9.19 -25.27 5.58
C ALA A 217 7.76 -25.36 6.13
N ASP A 218 7.61 -25.43 7.46
CA ASP A 218 6.32 -25.64 8.09
C ASP A 218 6.22 -25.00 9.49
N ARG A 219 5.03 -25.14 10.07
CA ARG A 219 4.72 -24.60 11.40
C ARG A 219 5.52 -25.27 12.52
N ALA A 220 5.81 -26.57 12.40
CA ALA A 220 6.53 -27.29 13.44
C ALA A 220 7.98 -26.82 13.52
N GLU A 221 8.62 -26.63 12.38
CA GLU A 221 9.96 -26.05 12.27
C GLU A 221 10.01 -24.61 12.82
N ALA A 222 9.00 -23.79 12.49
CA ALA A 222 8.89 -22.44 13.02
C ALA A 222 8.76 -22.42 14.57
N ILE A 223 7.97 -23.33 15.15
CA ILE A 223 7.82 -23.46 16.60
C ILE A 223 9.15 -23.84 17.27
N ILE A 224 9.86 -24.83 16.70
CA ILE A 224 11.15 -25.29 17.24
C ILE A 224 12.14 -24.11 17.24
N ARG A 225 12.32 -23.47 16.10
CA ARG A 225 13.26 -22.35 15.93
C ARG A 225 12.93 -21.16 16.85
N ALA A 226 11.64 -20.84 16.99
CA ALA A 226 11.18 -19.77 17.86
C ALA A 226 11.44 -20.09 19.35
N ARG A 227 11.20 -21.34 19.78
CA ARG A 227 11.45 -21.77 21.16
C ARG A 227 12.92 -21.84 21.52
N ASP A 228 13.75 -22.27 20.58
CA ASP A 228 15.22 -22.30 20.75
C ASP A 228 15.75 -20.86 20.94
N ALA A 229 15.12 -19.89 20.30
CA ALA A 229 15.41 -18.47 20.43
C ALA A 229 14.74 -17.80 21.67
N GLY A 230 13.98 -18.54 22.48
CA GLY A 230 13.39 -18.09 23.72
C GLY A 230 11.96 -17.57 23.65
N LEU A 231 11.28 -17.65 22.50
CA LEU A 231 9.89 -17.27 22.31
C LEU A 231 8.92 -18.37 22.81
N GLY A 232 7.62 -18.00 22.97
CA GLY A 232 6.56 -18.94 23.36
C GLY A 232 6.53 -19.34 24.82
N ARG A 233 7.10 -18.54 25.71
CA ARG A 233 7.18 -18.81 27.16
C ARG A 233 6.08 -18.11 27.99
N GLY A 234 5.16 -17.40 27.30
CA GLY A 234 4.05 -16.69 27.94
C GLY A 234 2.79 -17.53 28.08
#